data_f7e97bb45d6d72661b4ad6ab1db8c676
#
_entry.id   f7e97bb45d6d72661b4ad6ab1db8c676
#
_cell.length_a   1.000
_cell.length_b   1.000
_cell.length_c   1.000
_cell.angle_alpha   90.00
_cell.angle_beta   90.00
_cell.angle_gamma   90.00
#
_symmetry.space_group_name_H-M   'P 1'
#
loop_
_entity.id
_entity.type
_entity.pdbx_description
1 polymer ?
#
loop_
_entity_poly.entity_id
_entity_poly.type
_entity_poly.pdbx_seq_one_letter_code
_entity_poly.pdbx_strand_id
1 'polypeptide(L)'
;WDNAYCIHHLYAEDEKRGHLLNILDLCGKAGNPDLVFEFVSTSKVSYAGGGIAGIVTSENNKKDILASMTVQTIGYDKVNQLRHARFFDNGALVEQHMMKHASILRPKFELVEDKFSKNLAGLGVGSWTKPLGGYFVTYTTLPGCATRTIQLAKEAGVVMTGAGAPFPYHKDPEDSTIRVSPSY
;
A
#
# COMPACT_ATOMS: atom_id res chain seq x y z
N TRP A 1 0.02 11.12 4.87
CA TRP A 1 -0.88 10.17 4.19
C TRP A 1 -0.16 9.52 3.03
N ASP A 2 0.08 8.20 3.10
CA ASP A 2 0.76 7.45 2.04
C ASP A 2 -0.30 6.84 1.11
N ASN A 3 -0.29 7.26 -0.15
CA ASN A 3 -1.26 6.86 -1.16
C ASN A 3 -0.62 6.01 -2.29
N ALA A 4 0.50 5.34 -1.99
CA ALA A 4 1.24 4.55 -2.98
C ALA A 4 0.43 3.38 -3.58
N TYR A 5 -0.64 2.95 -2.91
CA TYR A 5 -1.48 1.80 -3.32
C TYR A 5 -2.91 2.18 -3.71
N CYS A 6 -3.25 3.46 -3.82
CA CYS A 6 -4.64 3.92 -4.00
C CYS A 6 -5.36 3.38 -5.25
N ILE A 7 -4.61 3.00 -6.27
CA ILE A 7 -5.14 2.47 -7.54
C ILE A 7 -4.92 0.96 -7.73
N HIS A 8 -4.48 0.26 -6.68
CA HIS A 8 -4.20 -1.18 -6.73
C HIS A 8 -5.44 -2.00 -6.39
N HIS A 9 -6.53 -1.80 -7.12
CA HIS A 9 -7.75 -2.59 -6.96
C HIS A 9 -7.53 -4.03 -7.43
N LEU A 10 -8.10 -4.99 -6.71
CA LEU A 10 -8.09 -6.40 -7.12
C LEU A 10 -9.24 -6.75 -8.06
N TYR A 11 -10.30 -5.93 -8.07
CA TYR A 11 -11.52 -6.16 -8.84
C TYR A 11 -11.78 -5.03 -9.82
N ALA A 12 -12.39 -5.36 -10.96
CA ALA A 12 -12.77 -4.37 -11.97
C ALA A 12 -14.08 -3.68 -11.62
N GLU A 13 -14.99 -4.39 -10.96
CA GLU A 13 -16.31 -3.93 -10.59
C GLU A 13 -16.21 -2.91 -9.44
N ASP A 14 -16.84 -1.75 -9.62
CA ASP A 14 -16.72 -0.61 -8.70
C ASP A 14 -17.24 -0.95 -7.29
N GLU A 15 -18.27 -1.76 -7.20
CA GLU A 15 -18.88 -2.23 -5.93
C GLU A 15 -17.92 -3.10 -5.10
N LYS A 16 -16.89 -3.67 -5.75
CA LYS A 16 -15.87 -4.49 -5.12
C LYS A 16 -14.55 -3.76 -4.91
N ARG A 17 -14.51 -2.45 -5.19
CA ARG A 17 -13.31 -1.63 -4.98
C ARG A 17 -13.33 -0.97 -3.61
N GLY A 18 -12.18 -0.89 -2.99
CA GLY A 18 -12.00 -0.02 -1.83
C GLY A 18 -11.86 1.43 -2.27
N HIS A 19 -12.65 2.31 -1.68
CA HIS A 19 -12.55 3.75 -1.92
C HIS A 19 -11.84 4.42 -0.74
N LEU A 20 -10.72 5.05 -1.03
CA LEU A 20 -10.01 5.86 -0.03
C LEU A 20 -10.68 7.21 0.12
N LEU A 21 -10.71 7.71 1.34
CA LEU A 21 -11.20 9.06 1.62
C LEU A 21 -10.27 10.10 1.00
N ASN A 22 -10.83 11.16 0.44
CA ASN A 22 -10.06 12.34 0.06
C ASN A 22 -9.69 13.12 1.33
N ILE A 23 -8.53 12.80 1.88
CA ILE A 23 -8.08 13.35 3.15
C ILE A 23 -7.84 14.86 3.09
N LEU A 24 -7.38 15.37 1.96
CA LEU A 24 -7.14 16.80 1.77
C LEU A 24 -8.45 17.59 1.81
N ASP A 25 -9.49 17.10 1.13
CA ASP A 25 -10.81 17.71 1.15
C ASP A 25 -11.44 17.68 2.55
N LEU A 26 -11.31 16.56 3.25
CA LEU A 26 -11.81 16.41 4.63
C LEU A 26 -11.11 17.37 5.59
N CYS A 27 -9.78 17.50 5.52
CA CYS A 27 -9.04 18.45 6.34
C CYS A 27 -9.38 19.90 6.00
N GLY A 28 -9.56 20.21 4.72
CA GLY A 28 -10.03 21.52 4.28
C GLY A 28 -11.41 21.88 4.86
N LYS A 29 -12.37 20.97 4.75
CA LYS A 29 -13.72 21.14 5.33
C LYS A 29 -13.71 21.26 6.86
N ALA A 30 -12.76 20.62 7.53
CA ALA A 30 -12.57 20.72 8.98
C ALA A 30 -11.82 22.00 9.41
N GLY A 31 -11.47 22.89 8.48
CA GLY A 31 -10.74 24.13 8.78
C GLY A 31 -9.23 23.93 9.02
N ASN A 32 -8.68 22.76 8.71
CA ASN A 32 -7.28 22.43 8.94
C ASN A 32 -6.56 22.00 7.63
N PRO A 33 -6.54 22.83 6.58
CA PRO A 33 -5.99 22.45 5.28
C PRO A 33 -4.50 22.12 5.32
N ASP A 34 -3.75 22.69 6.28
CA ASP A 34 -2.30 22.56 6.42
C ASP A 34 -1.89 21.30 7.22
N LEU A 35 -2.85 20.48 7.66
CA LEU A 35 -2.57 19.32 8.50
C LEU A 35 -1.94 18.16 7.73
N VAL A 36 -2.18 18.06 6.42
CA VAL A 36 -1.88 16.86 5.64
C VAL A 36 -0.86 17.09 4.53
N PHE A 37 0.08 16.15 4.46
CA PHE A 37 0.91 15.88 3.30
C PHE A 37 0.51 14.52 2.73
N GLU A 38 0.05 14.48 1.49
CA GLU A 38 -0.27 13.26 0.78
C GLU A 38 0.86 12.89 -0.17
N PHE A 39 1.36 11.66 -0.06
CA PHE A 39 2.44 11.14 -0.88
C PHE A 39 1.89 10.13 -1.87
N VAL A 40 2.25 10.31 -3.13
CA VAL A 40 1.89 9.41 -4.23
C VAL A 40 3.12 8.92 -4.96
N SER A 41 3.08 7.70 -5.50
CA SER A 41 4.20 7.12 -6.22
C SER A 41 3.74 6.11 -7.27
N THR A 42 4.47 6.05 -8.39
CA THR A 42 4.30 5.01 -9.41
C THR A 42 5.24 3.81 -9.24
N SER A 43 5.97 3.73 -8.13
CA SER A 43 6.95 2.66 -7.88
C SER A 43 6.36 1.26 -7.91
N LYS A 44 5.07 1.13 -7.56
CA LYS A 44 4.31 -0.13 -7.61
C LYS A 44 3.35 -0.20 -8.81
N VAL A 45 3.30 0.86 -9.61
CA VAL A 45 2.45 0.98 -10.80
C VAL A 45 3.23 0.65 -12.07
N SER A 46 4.37 1.30 -12.27
CA SER A 46 5.23 1.09 -13.44
C SER A 46 6.28 0.00 -13.19
N TYR A 47 7.41 0.34 -12.59
CA TYR A 47 8.45 -0.63 -12.23
C TYR A 47 9.33 -0.10 -11.09
N ALA A 48 9.87 -1.01 -10.29
CA ALA A 48 10.73 -0.67 -9.18
C ALA A 48 12.01 0.03 -9.66
N GLY A 49 12.41 1.08 -8.94
CA GLY A 49 13.59 1.89 -9.26
C GLY A 49 13.41 2.93 -10.37
N GLY A 50 12.32 2.84 -11.14
CA GLY A 50 12.01 3.79 -12.20
C GLY A 50 10.72 4.57 -12.00
N GLY A 51 10.16 4.54 -10.81
CA GLY A 51 8.94 5.29 -10.48
C GLY A 51 9.16 6.80 -10.42
N ILE A 52 8.05 7.54 -10.51
CA ILE A 52 7.97 8.95 -10.17
C ILE A 52 7.14 9.11 -8.91
N ALA A 53 7.36 10.16 -8.14
CA ALA A 53 6.62 10.46 -6.93
C ALA A 53 6.14 11.90 -6.92
N GLY A 54 5.14 12.17 -6.11
CA GLY A 54 4.60 13.50 -5.90
C GLY A 54 4.13 13.71 -4.47
N ILE A 55 4.04 14.97 -4.08
CA ILE A 55 3.44 15.40 -2.82
C ILE A 55 2.26 16.29 -3.17
N VAL A 56 1.11 16.03 -2.57
CA VAL A 56 -0.08 16.87 -2.66
C VAL A 56 -0.37 17.41 -1.27
N THR A 57 -0.55 18.73 -1.17
CA THR A 57 -0.77 19.41 0.11
C THR A 57 -1.37 20.79 -0.11
N SER A 58 -1.60 21.55 0.97
CA SER A 58 -2.07 22.93 0.90
C SER A 58 -1.05 23.86 0.23
N GLU A 59 -1.52 25.04 -0.20
CA GLU A 59 -0.64 26.08 -0.77
C GLU A 59 0.41 26.58 0.24
N ASN A 60 0.08 26.64 1.53
CA ASN A 60 1.04 27.05 2.56
C ASN A 60 2.15 26.01 2.72
N ASN A 61 1.80 24.75 2.93
CA ASN A 61 2.77 23.65 3.01
C ASN A 61 3.61 23.52 1.73
N LYS A 62 2.98 23.74 0.56
CA LYS A 62 3.69 23.72 -0.73
C LYS A 62 4.80 24.76 -0.79
N LYS A 63 4.57 25.99 -0.30
CA LYS A 63 5.59 27.04 -0.26
C LYS A 63 6.79 26.61 0.57
N ASP A 64 6.56 26.04 1.76
CA ASP A 64 7.61 25.58 2.66
C ASP A 64 8.44 24.44 2.06
N ILE A 65 7.75 23.45 1.45
CA ILE A 65 8.41 22.33 0.76
C ILE A 65 9.26 22.85 -0.39
N LEU A 66 8.72 23.72 -1.25
CA LEU A 66 9.44 24.23 -2.40
C LEU A 66 10.68 25.04 -2.00
N ALA A 67 10.62 25.79 -0.90
CA ALA A 67 11.79 26.50 -0.37
C ALA A 67 12.95 25.54 -0.04
N SER A 68 12.65 24.37 0.51
CA SER A 68 13.65 23.33 0.81
C SER A 68 14.08 22.57 -0.45
N MET A 69 13.14 22.21 -1.32
CA MET A 69 13.40 21.42 -2.52
C MET A 69 14.27 22.14 -3.53
N THR A 70 14.09 23.44 -3.69
CA THR A 70 14.90 24.26 -4.63
C THR A 70 16.37 24.36 -4.23
N VAL A 71 16.69 24.16 -2.96
CA VAL A 71 18.08 24.09 -2.47
C VAL A 71 18.69 22.69 -2.70
N GLN A 72 17.85 21.64 -2.70
CA GLN A 72 18.32 20.26 -2.87
C GLN A 72 18.62 19.91 -4.34
N THR A 73 17.81 20.41 -5.27
CA THR A 73 17.96 20.14 -6.70
C THR A 73 17.35 21.24 -7.56
N ILE A 74 17.97 21.50 -8.71
CA ILE A 74 17.44 22.40 -9.74
C ILE A 74 16.25 21.76 -10.47
N GLY A 75 16.19 20.45 -10.53
CA GLY A 75 15.08 19.70 -11.16
C GLY A 75 15.21 18.21 -10.98
N TYR A 76 14.10 17.53 -11.17
CA TYR A 76 13.99 16.08 -11.09
C TYR A 76 14.13 15.45 -12.47
N ASP A 77 14.29 14.11 -12.54
CA ASP A 77 14.46 13.34 -13.77
C ASP A 77 13.28 13.55 -14.74
N LYS A 78 13.43 14.51 -15.64
CA LYS A 78 12.42 14.86 -16.65
C LYS A 78 12.28 13.80 -17.73
N VAL A 79 13.33 13.02 -17.99
CA VAL A 79 13.27 11.91 -18.97
C VAL A 79 12.37 10.83 -18.44
N ASN A 80 12.51 10.47 -17.16
CA ASN A 80 11.63 9.49 -16.52
C ASN A 80 10.19 9.98 -16.42
N GLN A 81 9.97 11.25 -16.09
CA GLN A 81 8.62 11.86 -16.12
C GLN A 81 8.00 11.77 -17.51
N LEU A 82 8.76 12.08 -18.55
CA LEU A 82 8.30 12.01 -19.95
C LEU A 82 7.98 10.55 -20.36
N ARG A 83 8.77 9.58 -19.91
CA ARG A 83 8.50 8.15 -20.14
C ARG A 83 7.14 7.75 -19.57
N HIS A 84 6.85 8.15 -18.31
CA HIS A 84 5.55 7.89 -17.68
C HIS A 84 4.42 8.59 -18.41
N ALA A 85 4.58 9.87 -18.75
CA ALA A 85 3.58 10.64 -19.48
C ALA A 85 3.26 10.00 -20.85
N ARG A 86 4.27 9.55 -21.58
CA ARG A 86 4.07 8.88 -22.89
C ARG A 86 3.50 7.47 -22.77
N PHE A 87 3.84 6.74 -21.72
CA PHE A 87 3.36 5.37 -21.53
C PHE A 87 1.90 5.34 -21.06
N PHE A 88 1.56 6.20 -20.13
CA PHE A 88 0.21 6.22 -19.56
C PHE A 88 -0.73 7.17 -20.27
N ASP A 89 -0.22 8.25 -20.89
CA ASP A 89 -0.95 9.28 -21.59
C ASP A 89 -2.12 9.91 -20.80
N ASN A 90 -3.01 9.07 -20.26
CA ASN A 90 -4.18 9.52 -19.48
C ASN A 90 -4.56 8.50 -18.38
N GLY A 91 -5.49 8.90 -17.52
CA GLY A 91 -5.94 8.07 -16.39
C GLY A 91 -6.58 6.74 -16.79
N ALA A 92 -7.26 6.67 -17.93
CA ALA A 92 -7.88 5.43 -18.40
C ALA A 92 -6.82 4.36 -18.75
N LEU A 93 -5.69 4.77 -19.33
CA LEU A 93 -4.58 3.85 -19.61
C LEU A 93 -3.88 3.39 -18.31
N VAL A 94 -3.79 4.24 -17.30
CA VAL A 94 -3.33 3.82 -15.96
C VAL A 94 -4.25 2.74 -15.40
N GLU A 95 -5.56 2.95 -15.47
CA GLU A 95 -6.54 1.98 -14.97
C GLU A 95 -6.46 0.64 -15.71
N GLN A 96 -6.41 0.67 -17.04
CA GLN A 96 -6.22 -0.55 -17.84
C GLN A 96 -4.94 -1.30 -17.49
N HIS A 97 -3.85 -0.57 -17.24
CA HIS A 97 -2.58 -1.16 -16.82
C HIS A 97 -2.73 -1.83 -15.44
N MET A 98 -3.38 -1.16 -14.49
CA MET A 98 -3.61 -1.70 -13.15
C MET A 98 -4.53 -2.91 -13.14
N MET A 99 -5.49 -3.01 -14.08
CA MET A 99 -6.30 -4.21 -14.22
C MET A 99 -5.51 -5.44 -14.70
N LYS A 100 -4.41 -5.25 -15.44
CA LYS A 100 -3.46 -6.33 -15.75
C LYS A 100 -2.72 -6.79 -14.49
N HIS A 101 -2.31 -5.87 -13.62
CA HIS A 101 -1.76 -6.22 -12.31
C HIS A 101 -2.78 -6.99 -11.47
N ALA A 102 -4.03 -6.51 -11.43
CA ALA A 102 -5.12 -7.16 -10.70
C ALA A 102 -5.32 -8.61 -11.16
N SER A 103 -5.26 -8.88 -12.47
CA SER A 103 -5.42 -10.24 -13.01
C SER A 103 -4.34 -11.22 -12.54
N ILE A 104 -3.15 -10.71 -12.21
CA ILE A 104 -2.02 -11.51 -11.67
C ILE A 104 -2.15 -11.67 -10.15
N LEU A 105 -2.54 -10.61 -9.45
CA LEU A 105 -2.55 -10.57 -7.99
C LEU A 105 -3.79 -11.21 -7.39
N ARG A 106 -4.96 -10.95 -7.95
CA ARG A 106 -6.25 -11.42 -7.41
C ARG A 106 -6.26 -12.92 -7.11
N PRO A 107 -5.87 -13.84 -8.01
CA PRO A 107 -5.89 -15.28 -7.71
C PRO A 107 -5.03 -15.65 -6.50
N LYS A 108 -3.93 -14.93 -6.27
CA LYS A 108 -3.03 -15.16 -5.13
C LYS A 108 -3.68 -14.72 -3.82
N PHE A 109 -4.37 -13.57 -3.82
CA PHE A 109 -5.13 -13.10 -2.66
C PHE A 109 -6.31 -14.02 -2.33
N GLU A 110 -7.06 -14.44 -3.35
CA GLU A 110 -8.17 -15.37 -3.21
C GLU A 110 -7.69 -16.73 -2.66
N LEU A 111 -6.51 -17.20 -3.09
CA LEU A 111 -5.90 -18.42 -2.56
C LEU A 111 -5.56 -18.30 -1.06
N VAL A 112 -4.98 -17.19 -0.64
CA VAL A 112 -4.67 -16.95 0.79
C VAL A 112 -5.96 -16.91 1.61
N GLU A 113 -6.98 -16.17 1.14
CA GLU A 113 -8.29 -16.12 1.79
C GLU A 113 -8.93 -17.50 1.89
N ASP A 114 -8.94 -18.28 0.82
CA ASP A 114 -9.46 -19.66 0.82
C ASP A 114 -8.74 -20.55 1.85
N LYS A 115 -7.39 -20.48 1.88
CA LYS A 115 -6.60 -21.28 2.81
C LYS A 115 -6.84 -20.86 4.27
N PHE A 116 -6.89 -19.56 4.55
CA PHE A 116 -7.16 -19.07 5.89
C PHE A 116 -8.58 -19.41 6.33
N SER A 117 -9.57 -19.18 5.48
CA SER A 117 -10.96 -19.54 5.77
C SER A 117 -11.17 -21.01 6.03
N LYS A 118 -10.54 -21.90 5.24
CA LYS A 118 -10.69 -23.35 5.40
C LYS A 118 -9.98 -23.93 6.62
N ASN A 119 -8.81 -23.36 6.98
CA ASN A 119 -7.95 -23.99 7.96
C ASN A 119 -7.88 -23.27 9.30
N LEU A 120 -8.24 -21.98 9.35
CA LEU A 120 -8.09 -21.17 10.56
C LEU A 120 -9.41 -20.60 11.07
N ALA A 121 -10.43 -20.47 10.22
CA ALA A 121 -11.71 -19.92 10.65
C ALA A 121 -12.35 -20.79 11.75
N GLY A 122 -12.86 -20.13 12.79
CA GLY A 122 -13.51 -20.81 13.92
C GLY A 122 -12.59 -21.43 14.96
N LEU A 123 -11.27 -21.47 14.72
CA LEU A 123 -10.31 -22.01 15.71
C LEU A 123 -9.94 -21.03 16.81
N GLY A 124 -10.30 -19.73 16.69
CA GLY A 124 -9.96 -18.71 17.67
C GLY A 124 -8.45 -18.36 17.73
N VAL A 125 -7.67 -18.74 16.72
CA VAL A 125 -6.21 -18.54 16.67
C VAL A 125 -5.81 -17.17 16.09
N GLY A 126 -6.74 -16.42 15.53
CA GLY A 126 -6.50 -15.10 14.97
C GLY A 126 -7.61 -14.69 14.00
N SER A 127 -7.39 -13.53 13.41
CA SER A 127 -8.26 -12.94 12.38
C SER A 127 -7.43 -12.34 11.25
N TRP A 128 -8.04 -12.06 10.13
CA TRP A 128 -7.34 -11.47 8.99
C TRP A 128 -8.22 -10.50 8.21
N THR A 129 -7.57 -9.55 7.55
CA THR A 129 -8.24 -8.62 6.65
C THR A 129 -8.57 -9.30 5.32
N LYS A 130 -9.65 -8.84 4.68
CA LYS A 130 -10.04 -9.21 3.31
C LYS A 130 -9.88 -7.99 2.40
N PRO A 131 -8.66 -7.69 1.93
CA PRO A 131 -8.41 -6.48 1.19
C PRO A 131 -9.07 -6.52 -0.19
N LEU A 132 -9.60 -5.39 -0.62
CA LEU A 132 -10.15 -5.18 -1.96
C LEU A 132 -9.09 -4.61 -2.92
N GLY A 133 -7.88 -4.36 -2.41
CA GLY A 133 -6.75 -3.80 -3.15
C GLY A 133 -5.46 -3.82 -2.34
N GLY A 134 -4.41 -3.27 -2.91
CA GLY A 134 -3.08 -3.25 -2.29
C GLY A 134 -2.31 -4.57 -2.44
N TYR A 135 -1.27 -4.73 -1.62
CA TYR A 135 -0.33 -5.86 -1.70
C TYR A 135 -0.30 -6.73 -0.45
N PHE A 136 -1.11 -6.43 0.56
CA PHE A 136 -0.97 -7.06 1.86
C PHE A 136 -2.29 -7.57 2.43
N VAL A 137 -2.21 -8.71 3.10
CA VAL A 137 -3.21 -9.19 4.05
C VAL A 137 -2.62 -9.04 5.44
N THR A 138 -3.32 -8.40 6.36
CA THR A 138 -2.93 -8.37 7.76
C THR A 138 -3.55 -9.56 8.47
N TYR A 139 -2.72 -10.39 9.08
CA TYR A 139 -3.15 -11.46 9.97
C TYR A 139 -2.83 -11.06 11.40
N THR A 140 -3.84 -11.03 12.25
CA THR A 140 -3.70 -10.73 13.68
C THR A 140 -3.80 -12.02 14.48
N THR A 141 -2.72 -12.45 15.09
CA THR A 141 -2.64 -13.61 15.97
C THR A 141 -3.18 -13.29 17.36
N LEU A 142 -3.21 -14.30 18.24
CA LEU A 142 -3.29 -14.04 19.67
C LEU A 142 -2.05 -13.24 20.13
N PRO A 143 -2.17 -12.39 21.19
CA PRO A 143 -1.05 -11.64 21.71
C PRO A 143 0.16 -12.53 22.08
N GLY A 144 1.36 -12.06 21.77
CA GLY A 144 2.62 -12.78 22.00
C GLY A 144 2.92 -13.91 21.00
N CYS A 145 2.14 -14.03 19.90
CA CYS A 145 2.25 -15.18 19.02
C CYS A 145 2.84 -14.87 17.62
N ALA A 146 2.92 -13.59 17.22
CA ALA A 146 3.35 -13.26 15.85
C ALA A 146 4.79 -13.67 15.55
N THR A 147 5.72 -13.34 16.44
CA THR A 147 7.15 -13.70 16.30
C THR A 147 7.33 -15.21 16.17
N ARG A 148 6.69 -15.99 17.04
CA ARG A 148 6.80 -17.44 17.02
C ARG A 148 6.15 -18.04 15.77
N THR A 149 5.01 -17.50 15.34
CA THR A 149 4.32 -17.93 14.11
C THR A 149 5.20 -17.73 12.87
N ILE A 150 5.83 -16.56 12.75
CA ILE A 150 6.76 -16.29 11.63
C ILE A 150 7.96 -17.23 11.65
N GLN A 151 8.50 -17.53 12.84
CA GLN A 151 9.61 -18.47 12.98
C GLN A 151 9.19 -19.88 12.50
N LEU A 152 8.05 -20.39 12.95
CA LEU A 152 7.54 -21.70 12.54
C LEU A 152 7.24 -21.75 11.03
N ALA A 153 6.69 -20.67 10.47
CA ALA A 153 6.48 -20.56 9.02
C ALA A 153 7.81 -20.67 8.26
N LYS A 154 8.85 -19.96 8.73
CA LYS A 154 10.21 -20.03 8.14
C LYS A 154 10.79 -21.45 8.23
N GLU A 155 10.64 -22.13 9.36
CA GLU A 155 11.06 -23.53 9.55
C GLU A 155 10.32 -24.46 8.57
N ALA A 156 9.05 -24.14 8.24
CA ALA A 156 8.24 -24.84 7.24
C ALA A 156 8.51 -24.40 5.78
N GLY A 157 9.48 -23.52 5.54
CA GLY A 157 9.87 -23.04 4.21
C GLY A 157 9.12 -21.80 3.71
N VAL A 158 8.29 -21.16 4.55
CA VAL A 158 7.55 -19.93 4.19
C VAL A 158 8.25 -18.71 4.79
N VAL A 159 8.88 -17.90 3.94
CA VAL A 159 9.56 -16.68 4.36
C VAL A 159 8.59 -15.49 4.31
N MET A 160 8.41 -14.82 5.43
CA MET A 160 7.57 -13.63 5.56
C MET A 160 8.36 -12.45 6.11
N THR A 161 7.78 -11.25 6.03
CA THR A 161 8.34 -10.07 6.70
C THR A 161 8.38 -10.31 8.20
N GLY A 162 9.45 -9.88 8.87
CA GLY A 162 9.61 -10.05 10.32
C GLY A 162 8.47 -9.43 11.14
N ALA A 163 8.21 -9.99 12.31
CA ALA A 163 7.25 -9.42 13.26
C ALA A 163 7.64 -7.97 13.61
N GLY A 164 6.64 -7.13 13.84
CA GLY A 164 6.86 -5.72 14.13
C GLY A 164 7.20 -4.83 12.93
N ALA A 165 7.51 -5.38 11.77
CA ALA A 165 7.89 -4.59 10.59
C ALA A 165 6.87 -3.50 10.18
N PRO A 166 5.55 -3.64 10.36
CA PRO A 166 4.58 -2.58 10.12
C PRO A 166 4.59 -1.45 11.18
N PHE A 167 5.29 -1.63 12.29
CA PHE A 167 5.29 -0.69 13.41
C PHE A 167 6.56 0.17 13.45
N PRO A 168 6.48 1.40 13.99
CA PRO A 168 7.66 2.21 14.27
C PRO A 168 8.66 1.44 15.13
N TYR A 169 9.95 1.61 14.81
CA TYR A 169 11.07 0.93 15.50
C TYR A 169 10.97 -0.61 15.49
N HIS A 170 10.15 -1.20 14.57
CA HIS A 170 9.89 -2.64 14.51
C HIS A 170 9.34 -3.25 15.82
N LYS A 171 8.60 -2.45 16.58
CA LYS A 171 8.02 -2.87 17.85
C LYS A 171 6.52 -2.93 17.77
N ASP A 172 5.97 -4.14 17.66
CA ASP A 172 4.56 -4.42 17.90
C ASP A 172 4.34 -4.61 19.39
N PRO A 173 3.58 -3.74 20.07
CA PRO A 173 3.38 -3.84 21.52
C PRO A 173 2.75 -5.15 21.97
N GLU A 174 1.94 -5.76 21.12
CA GLU A 174 1.22 -6.99 21.43
C GLU A 174 1.86 -8.24 20.81
N ASP A 175 2.90 -8.09 19.97
CA ASP A 175 3.47 -9.19 19.18
C ASP A 175 2.37 -10.04 18.51
N SER A 176 1.44 -9.39 17.82
CA SER A 176 0.23 -10.01 17.27
C SER A 176 0.06 -9.83 15.76
N THR A 177 0.78 -8.89 15.14
CA THR A 177 0.54 -8.49 13.76
C THR A 177 1.53 -9.11 12.79
N ILE A 178 1.01 -9.85 11.82
CA ILE A 178 1.77 -10.44 10.72
C ILE A 178 1.30 -9.83 9.41
N ARG A 179 2.22 -9.34 8.61
CA ARG A 179 1.99 -8.86 7.25
C ARG A 179 2.26 -9.98 6.25
N VAL A 180 1.21 -10.47 5.62
CA VAL A 180 1.29 -11.47 4.55
C VAL A 180 1.26 -10.77 3.20
N SER A 181 2.22 -11.06 2.32
CA SER A 181 2.32 -10.48 0.98
C SER A 181 2.11 -11.58 -0.08
N PRO A 182 0.91 -11.72 -0.64
CA PRO A 182 0.64 -12.69 -1.69
C PRO A 182 1.21 -12.29 -3.07
N SER A 183 1.96 -11.22 -3.14
CA SER A 183 2.43 -10.62 -4.39
C SER A 183 3.66 -11.31 -5.01
N TYR A 184 4.28 -12.25 -4.30
CA TYR A 184 5.46 -12.97 -4.78
C TYR A 184 5.12 -14.23 -5.58
#